data_286d183ad06a5fa0c33135b6bf4c4066
#
_entry.id   286d183ad06a5fa0c33135b6bf4c4066
#
_cell.length_a   1.000
_cell.length_b   1.000
_cell.length_c   1.000
_cell.angle_alpha   90.00
_cell.angle_beta   90.00
_cell.angle_gamma   90.00
#
_symmetry.space_group_name_H-M   'P 1'
#
loop_
_entity.id
_entity.type
_entity.pdbx_description
1 polymer ?
#
loop_
_entity_poly.entity_id
_entity_poly.type
_entity_poly.pdbx_seq_one_letter_code
_entity_poly.pdbx_strand_id
1 'polypeptide(L)'
;MLELDHVKLRYPASKTYALKDVSLKIEKGEFVFIVGSSGSGKTTLIKLLLKEMEPTSGKIKVADTDYSKLKRKNIPKIRRKIGVVFQNFRLLKDRTVYENVAFAQRVIETPSRYIRRQVPAMLTLVGLADKYKSFPRQLSGGEQQRVALARALVNKPEILLADEPTGNLDPKNSWEIMRLLEDVNKKGTTVVVVTHNKEIVNMMKKRVITLKHGEIISDEQKGGYIDED
;
A
#
# COMPACT_ATOMS: atom_id res chain seq x y z
N MET A 1 0.11 7.79 13.21
CA MET A 1 -0.42 7.79 11.82
C MET A 1 -1.38 6.63 11.54
N LEU A 2 -0.97 5.40 11.82
CA LEU A 2 -1.82 4.22 11.83
C LEU A 2 -1.81 3.63 13.25
N GLU A 3 -2.97 3.27 13.80
CA GLU A 3 -3.09 2.68 15.13
C GLU A 3 -4.18 1.62 15.10
N LEU A 4 -3.82 0.41 15.51
CA LEU A 4 -4.73 -0.69 15.81
C LEU A 4 -4.61 -0.99 17.29
N ASP A 5 -5.74 -1.12 17.96
CA ASP A 5 -5.82 -1.38 19.41
C ASP A 5 -6.72 -2.58 19.65
N HIS A 6 -6.11 -3.72 20.04
CA HIS A 6 -6.77 -5.00 20.30
C HIS A 6 -7.72 -5.46 19.19
N VAL A 7 -7.29 -5.31 17.92
CA VAL A 7 -8.12 -5.58 16.76
C VAL A 7 -8.27 -7.08 16.50
N LYS A 8 -9.51 -7.56 16.46
CA LYS A 8 -9.88 -8.92 16.05
C LYS A 8 -10.75 -8.88 14.81
N LEU A 9 -10.55 -9.82 13.92
CA LEU A 9 -11.42 -10.00 12.76
C LEU A 9 -11.66 -11.46 12.46
N ARG A 10 -12.94 -11.83 12.35
CA ARG A 10 -13.41 -13.13 11.88
C ARG A 10 -14.31 -12.93 10.67
N TYR A 11 -14.04 -13.64 9.58
CA TYR A 11 -14.91 -13.64 8.42
C TYR A 11 -16.24 -14.36 8.74
N PRO A 12 -17.39 -13.89 8.20
CA PRO A 12 -18.71 -14.49 8.52
C PRO A 12 -18.79 -16.02 8.27
N ALA A 13 -18.12 -16.50 7.21
CA ALA A 13 -18.10 -17.92 6.85
C ALA A 13 -17.00 -18.73 7.57
N SER A 14 -16.16 -18.10 8.41
CA SER A 14 -15.03 -18.76 9.06
C SER A 14 -15.31 -19.02 10.55
N LYS A 15 -14.87 -20.18 11.04
CA LYS A 15 -14.86 -20.49 12.48
C LYS A 15 -13.66 -19.87 13.18
N THR A 16 -12.59 -19.56 12.45
CA THR A 16 -11.32 -19.03 12.99
C THR A 16 -11.18 -17.54 12.73
N TYR A 17 -10.44 -16.86 13.62
CA TYR A 17 -10.09 -15.47 13.45
C TYR A 17 -8.98 -15.33 12.41
N ALA A 18 -9.14 -14.37 11.49
CA ALA A 18 -8.09 -13.97 10.56
C ALA A 18 -7.10 -12.98 11.21
N LEU A 19 -7.58 -12.20 12.21
CA LEU A 19 -6.75 -11.42 13.13
C LEU A 19 -7.28 -11.66 14.54
N LYS A 20 -6.39 -11.99 15.51
CA LYS A 20 -6.81 -12.49 16.82
C LYS A 20 -6.68 -11.49 17.95
N ASP A 21 -5.73 -10.60 17.93
CA ASP A 21 -5.54 -9.52 18.93
C ASP A 21 -4.40 -8.62 18.49
N VAL A 22 -4.60 -7.94 17.35
CA VAL A 22 -3.54 -7.15 16.73
C VAL A 22 -3.53 -5.75 17.32
N SER A 23 -2.44 -5.39 18.00
CA SER A 23 -2.13 -4.04 18.45
C SER A 23 -0.86 -3.56 17.73
N LEU A 24 -0.96 -2.41 17.05
CA LEU A 24 0.09 -1.90 16.19
C LEU A 24 0.01 -0.39 16.11
N LYS A 25 1.15 0.29 16.21
CA LYS A 25 1.26 1.72 15.97
C LYS A 25 2.37 2.01 14.96
N ILE A 26 2.01 2.73 13.89
CA ILE A 26 2.96 3.23 12.88
C ILE A 26 2.91 4.74 12.90
N GLU A 27 4.05 5.38 13.11
CA GLU A 27 4.15 6.83 13.19
C GLU A 27 4.20 7.46 11.78
N LYS A 28 4.01 8.77 11.74
CA LYS A 28 4.08 9.51 10.48
C LYS A 28 5.49 9.48 9.91
N GLY A 29 5.63 9.18 8.61
CA GLY A 29 6.90 9.13 7.93
C GLY A 29 7.70 7.85 8.14
N GLU A 30 7.18 6.86 8.88
CA GLU A 30 7.85 5.55 8.97
C GLU A 30 7.79 4.78 7.66
N PHE A 31 8.81 3.95 7.45
CA PHE A 31 8.83 2.89 6.45
C PHE A 31 8.78 1.56 7.19
N VAL A 32 7.72 0.79 6.98
CA VAL A 32 7.48 -0.46 7.73
C VAL A 32 7.20 -1.61 6.76
N PHE A 33 7.87 -2.73 6.98
CA PHE A 33 7.51 -4.01 6.38
C PHE A 33 6.55 -4.78 7.27
N ILE A 34 5.52 -5.38 6.66
CA ILE A 34 4.67 -6.37 7.30
C ILE A 34 4.91 -7.69 6.58
N VAL A 35 5.49 -8.64 7.28
CA VAL A 35 5.88 -9.94 6.73
C VAL A 35 5.09 -11.09 7.36
N GLY A 36 5.19 -12.27 6.79
CA GLY A 36 4.55 -13.48 7.29
C GLY A 36 4.11 -14.42 6.15
N SER A 37 3.85 -15.67 6.49
CA SER A 37 3.42 -16.70 5.55
C SER A 37 2.08 -16.39 4.86
N SER A 38 1.73 -17.14 3.83
CA SER A 38 0.40 -17.04 3.20
C SER A 38 -0.68 -17.36 4.23
N GLY A 39 -1.73 -16.55 4.27
CA GLY A 39 -2.81 -16.71 5.24
C GLY A 39 -2.54 -16.14 6.64
N SER A 40 -1.39 -15.52 6.91
CA SER A 40 -1.07 -14.92 8.23
C SER A 40 -1.96 -13.73 8.62
N GLY A 41 -2.76 -13.16 7.69
CA GLY A 41 -3.68 -12.05 7.98
C GLY A 41 -3.30 -10.72 7.31
N LYS A 42 -2.20 -10.64 6.54
CA LYS A 42 -1.69 -9.41 5.90
C LYS A 42 -2.71 -8.70 5.01
N THR A 43 -3.33 -9.43 4.09
CA THR A 43 -4.38 -8.88 3.21
C THR A 43 -5.61 -8.44 3.99
N THR A 44 -5.95 -9.13 5.08
CA THR A 44 -7.03 -8.74 5.99
C THR A 44 -6.72 -7.42 6.67
N LEU A 45 -5.48 -7.22 7.11
CA LEU A 45 -5.01 -5.98 7.70
C LEU A 45 -5.14 -4.80 6.70
N ILE A 46 -4.70 -4.98 5.45
CA ILE A 46 -4.87 -3.96 4.39
C ILE A 46 -6.35 -3.61 4.20
N LYS A 47 -7.25 -4.60 4.12
CA LYS A 47 -8.70 -4.37 3.97
C LYS A 47 -9.30 -3.57 5.12
N LEU A 48 -8.84 -3.80 6.36
CA LEU A 48 -9.24 -3.02 7.52
C LEU A 48 -8.75 -1.57 7.43
N LEU A 49 -7.48 -1.36 7.06
CA LEU A 49 -6.90 -0.02 6.90
C LEU A 49 -7.61 0.77 5.79
N LEU A 50 -8.07 0.10 4.73
CA LEU A 50 -8.87 0.69 3.66
C LEU A 50 -10.35 0.86 4.01
N LYS A 51 -10.79 0.45 5.21
CA LYS A 51 -12.20 0.43 5.61
C LYS A 51 -13.07 -0.35 4.59
N GLU A 52 -12.54 -1.42 4.03
CA GLU A 52 -13.29 -2.38 3.20
C GLU A 52 -14.02 -3.40 4.08
N MET A 53 -13.53 -3.56 5.31
CA MET A 53 -14.10 -4.44 6.33
C MET A 53 -14.15 -3.72 7.67
N GLU A 54 -15.06 -4.17 8.53
CA GLU A 54 -15.14 -3.76 9.92
C GLU A 54 -14.45 -4.80 10.82
N PRO A 55 -13.72 -4.39 11.86
CA PRO A 55 -13.21 -5.34 12.83
C PRO A 55 -14.36 -5.98 13.63
N THR A 56 -14.19 -7.23 14.06
CA THR A 56 -15.14 -7.88 14.99
C THR A 56 -15.08 -7.21 16.37
N SER A 57 -13.90 -6.78 16.80
CA SER A 57 -13.65 -5.98 18.00
C SER A 57 -12.34 -5.21 17.89
N GLY A 58 -12.10 -4.29 18.82
CA GLY A 58 -10.94 -3.41 18.83
C GLY A 58 -11.19 -2.09 18.13
N LYS A 59 -10.16 -1.23 18.09
CA LYS A 59 -10.25 0.12 17.52
C LYS A 59 -9.19 0.30 16.43
N ILE A 60 -9.55 1.08 15.41
CA ILE A 60 -8.64 1.42 14.30
C ILE A 60 -8.67 2.94 14.11
N LYS A 61 -7.48 3.56 14.08
CA LYS A 61 -7.31 4.94 13.69
C LYS A 61 -6.37 5.02 12.48
N VAL A 62 -6.75 5.81 11.49
CA VAL A 62 -5.96 6.03 10.27
C VAL A 62 -5.96 7.53 9.96
N ALA A 63 -4.78 8.10 9.77
CA ALA A 63 -4.60 9.54 9.51
C ALA A 63 -5.40 10.39 10.53
N ASP A 64 -5.26 10.04 11.82
CA ASP A 64 -5.90 10.68 12.97
C ASP A 64 -7.45 10.57 13.01
N THR A 65 -8.02 9.72 12.17
CA THR A 65 -9.46 9.45 12.13
C THR A 65 -9.78 8.11 12.79
N ASP A 66 -10.59 8.14 13.84
CA ASP A 66 -11.13 6.95 14.49
C ASP A 66 -12.23 6.33 13.62
N TYR A 67 -12.03 5.07 13.20
CA TYR A 67 -12.95 4.36 12.33
C TYR A 67 -14.28 3.98 12.99
N SER A 68 -14.33 3.90 14.33
CA SER A 68 -15.58 3.65 15.06
C SER A 68 -16.57 4.80 14.94
N LYS A 69 -16.06 6.02 14.75
CA LYS A 69 -16.84 7.26 14.62
C LYS A 69 -17.02 7.68 13.16
N LEU A 70 -16.43 6.95 12.20
CA LEU A 70 -16.41 7.32 10.79
C LEU A 70 -17.75 7.00 10.11
N LYS A 71 -18.52 8.04 9.76
CA LYS A 71 -19.74 7.88 8.97
C LYS A 71 -19.43 7.41 7.55
N ARG A 72 -20.26 6.53 6.97
CA ARG A 72 -20.07 5.94 5.64
C ARG A 72 -19.78 6.99 4.54
N LYS A 73 -20.44 8.12 4.56
CA LYS A 73 -20.22 9.23 3.61
C LYS A 73 -18.82 9.86 3.67
N ASN A 74 -18.07 9.65 4.76
CA ASN A 74 -16.73 10.19 4.96
C ASN A 74 -15.62 9.17 4.60
N ILE A 75 -15.94 7.91 4.34
CA ILE A 75 -14.96 6.89 3.92
C ILE A 75 -14.13 7.34 2.71
N PRO A 76 -14.73 7.93 1.63
CA PRO A 76 -13.95 8.42 0.50
C PRO A 76 -12.89 9.47 0.89
N LYS A 77 -13.16 10.31 1.89
CA LYS A 77 -12.20 11.34 2.37
C LYS A 77 -10.95 10.69 2.98
N ILE A 78 -11.14 9.59 3.73
CA ILE A 78 -10.00 8.86 4.31
C ILE A 78 -9.24 8.10 3.23
N ARG A 79 -9.93 7.42 2.32
CA ARG A 79 -9.29 6.70 1.21
C ARG A 79 -8.45 7.61 0.29
N ARG A 80 -8.80 8.90 0.17
CA ARG A 80 -7.98 9.90 -0.56
C ARG A 80 -6.62 10.16 0.08
N LYS A 81 -6.49 9.91 1.40
CA LYS A 81 -5.23 10.04 2.14
C LYS A 81 -4.34 8.80 2.01
N ILE A 82 -4.85 7.72 1.42
CA ILE A 82 -4.18 6.43 1.28
C ILE A 82 -3.98 6.14 -0.20
N GLY A 83 -2.72 6.02 -0.62
CA GLY A 83 -2.37 5.42 -1.90
C GLY A 83 -2.25 3.91 -1.75
N VAL A 84 -2.67 3.14 -2.76
CA VAL A 84 -2.56 1.68 -2.73
C VAL A 84 -1.91 1.17 -4.00
N VAL A 85 -0.92 0.29 -3.82
CA VAL A 85 -0.27 -0.46 -4.89
C VAL A 85 -0.53 -1.94 -4.66
N PHE A 86 -1.01 -2.65 -5.68
CA PHE A 86 -1.34 -4.07 -5.60
C PHE A 86 -0.37 -4.91 -6.43
N GLN A 87 -0.18 -6.16 -6.05
CA GLN A 87 0.66 -7.14 -6.75
C GLN A 87 0.30 -7.30 -8.23
N ASN A 88 -0.98 -7.30 -8.59
CA ASN A 88 -1.48 -7.46 -9.95
C ASN A 88 -1.82 -6.13 -10.64
N PHE A 89 -1.13 -5.05 -10.28
CA PHE A 89 -1.17 -3.70 -10.84
C PHE A 89 -2.57 -3.06 -10.87
N ARG A 90 -3.63 -3.79 -11.14
CA ARG A 90 -5.04 -3.33 -11.29
C ARG A 90 -5.15 -2.11 -12.21
N LEU A 91 -4.45 -2.13 -13.34
CA LEU A 91 -4.55 -1.08 -14.35
C LEU A 91 -5.82 -1.22 -15.19
N LEU A 92 -6.35 -0.09 -15.63
CA LEU A 92 -7.43 -0.01 -16.60
C LEU A 92 -6.86 -0.38 -17.97
N LYS A 93 -7.19 -1.57 -18.49
CA LYS A 93 -6.56 -2.18 -19.68
C LYS A 93 -6.87 -1.44 -20.98
N ASP A 94 -8.01 -0.75 -21.04
CA ASP A 94 -8.55 0.04 -22.14
C ASP A 94 -8.15 1.52 -22.07
N ARG A 95 -7.28 1.89 -21.13
CA ARG A 95 -6.81 3.25 -20.88
C ARG A 95 -5.30 3.33 -21.04
N THR A 96 -4.83 4.46 -21.57
CA THR A 96 -3.40 4.76 -21.66
C THR A 96 -2.74 4.90 -20.28
N VAL A 97 -1.42 4.92 -20.24
CA VAL A 97 -0.63 5.22 -19.04
C VAL A 97 -1.05 6.55 -18.42
N TYR A 98 -1.15 7.60 -19.24
CA TYR A 98 -1.63 8.91 -18.79
C TYR A 98 -3.02 8.83 -18.18
N GLU A 99 -3.95 8.15 -18.83
CA GLU A 99 -5.33 8.04 -18.36
C GLU A 99 -5.47 7.21 -17.09
N ASN A 100 -4.65 6.17 -16.91
CA ASN A 100 -4.59 5.40 -15.68
C ASN A 100 -4.21 6.28 -14.49
N VAL A 101 -3.20 7.13 -14.63
CA VAL A 101 -2.78 8.04 -13.56
C VAL A 101 -3.79 9.19 -13.37
N ALA A 102 -4.26 9.78 -14.47
CA ALA A 102 -5.25 10.85 -14.45
C ALA A 102 -6.59 10.43 -13.81
N PHE A 103 -6.95 9.14 -13.93
CA PHE A 103 -8.18 8.60 -13.35
C PHE A 103 -8.26 8.85 -11.83
N ALA A 104 -7.15 8.64 -11.10
CA ALA A 104 -7.13 8.87 -9.66
C ALA A 104 -7.46 10.33 -9.28
N GLN A 105 -7.07 11.29 -10.12
CA GLN A 105 -7.39 12.72 -9.90
C GLN A 105 -8.80 13.07 -10.37
N ARG A 106 -9.28 12.47 -11.46
CA ARG A 106 -10.66 12.69 -11.93
C ARG A 106 -11.70 12.22 -10.91
N VAL A 107 -11.46 11.07 -10.26
CA VAL A 107 -12.36 10.53 -9.21
C VAL A 107 -12.52 11.48 -8.03
N ILE A 108 -11.53 12.31 -7.75
CA ILE A 108 -11.61 13.32 -6.68
C ILE A 108 -11.94 14.72 -7.20
N GLU A 109 -12.41 14.81 -8.46
CA GLU A 109 -12.85 16.05 -9.11
C GLU A 109 -11.76 17.13 -9.23
N THR A 110 -10.50 16.70 -9.38
CA THR A 110 -9.39 17.64 -9.58
C THR A 110 -9.58 18.40 -10.90
N PRO A 111 -9.50 19.75 -10.92
CA PRO A 111 -9.64 20.52 -12.15
C PRO A 111 -8.63 20.12 -13.22
N SER A 112 -9.06 20.04 -14.49
CA SER A 112 -8.27 19.52 -15.62
C SER A 112 -6.92 20.23 -15.81
N ARG A 113 -6.80 21.51 -15.44
CA ARG A 113 -5.54 22.27 -15.49
C ARG A 113 -4.46 21.67 -14.57
N TYR A 114 -4.85 21.17 -13.40
CA TYR A 114 -3.93 20.53 -12.44
C TYR A 114 -3.55 19.13 -12.93
N ILE A 115 -4.53 18.35 -13.44
CA ILE A 115 -4.28 17.01 -14.01
C ILE A 115 -3.23 17.10 -15.12
N ARG A 116 -3.39 18.05 -16.07
CA ARG A 116 -2.44 18.26 -17.18
C ARG A 116 -1.03 18.61 -16.73
N ARG A 117 -0.85 19.16 -15.54
CA ARG A 117 0.47 19.49 -14.98
C ARG A 117 1.03 18.34 -14.12
N GLN A 118 0.18 17.74 -13.27
CA GLN A 118 0.65 16.79 -12.26
C GLN A 118 0.89 15.38 -12.82
N VAL A 119 0.08 14.93 -13.78
CA VAL A 119 0.23 13.58 -14.36
C VAL A 119 1.55 13.44 -15.12
N PRO A 120 1.94 14.34 -16.04
CA PRO A 120 3.25 14.26 -16.69
C PRO A 120 4.42 14.30 -15.68
N ALA A 121 4.36 15.20 -14.68
CA ALA A 121 5.38 15.28 -13.65
C ALA A 121 5.52 13.97 -12.85
N MET A 122 4.38 13.32 -12.54
CA MET A 122 4.38 12.03 -11.88
C MET A 122 4.95 10.91 -12.76
N LEU A 123 4.62 10.90 -14.06
CA LEU A 123 5.18 9.95 -15.02
C LEU A 123 6.69 10.12 -15.20
N THR A 124 7.18 11.35 -15.18
CA THR A 124 8.62 11.63 -15.16
C THR A 124 9.27 11.08 -13.89
N LEU A 125 8.65 11.26 -12.73
CA LEU A 125 9.15 10.75 -11.44
C LEU A 125 9.35 9.22 -11.44
N VAL A 126 8.45 8.49 -12.11
CA VAL A 126 8.52 7.01 -12.19
C VAL A 126 9.23 6.53 -13.47
N GLY A 127 9.85 7.41 -14.25
CA GLY A 127 10.61 7.06 -15.45
C GLY A 127 9.76 6.57 -16.64
N LEU A 128 8.54 7.09 -16.80
CA LEU A 128 7.59 6.68 -17.86
C LEU A 128 7.09 7.86 -18.70
N ALA A 129 7.87 8.94 -18.77
CA ALA A 129 7.46 10.15 -19.52
C ALA A 129 7.25 9.88 -21.01
N ASP A 130 8.04 9.00 -21.61
CA ASP A 130 7.98 8.61 -23.04
C ASP A 130 6.83 7.61 -23.33
N LYS A 131 6.30 6.96 -22.30
CA LYS A 131 5.26 5.91 -22.40
C LYS A 131 3.84 6.41 -22.15
N TYR A 132 3.62 7.71 -22.02
CA TYR A 132 2.32 8.27 -21.58
C TYR A 132 1.13 7.91 -22.48
N LYS A 133 1.35 7.65 -23.77
CA LYS A 133 0.34 7.20 -24.74
C LYS A 133 0.20 5.68 -24.83
N SER A 134 1.13 4.92 -24.26
CA SER A 134 1.10 3.46 -24.30
C SER A 134 -0.07 2.90 -23.50
N PHE A 135 -0.54 1.73 -23.89
CA PHE A 135 -1.52 0.95 -23.13
C PHE A 135 -0.82 -0.08 -22.22
N PRO A 136 -1.46 -0.53 -21.11
CA PRO A 136 -0.85 -1.52 -20.21
C PRO A 136 -0.30 -2.76 -20.89
N ARG A 137 -0.97 -3.28 -21.93
CA ARG A 137 -0.53 -4.45 -22.72
C ARG A 137 0.80 -4.26 -23.46
N GLN A 138 1.24 -3.03 -23.64
CA GLN A 138 2.49 -2.66 -24.34
C GLN A 138 3.66 -2.45 -23.36
N LEU A 139 3.42 -2.65 -22.06
CA LEU A 139 4.37 -2.40 -20.99
C LEU A 139 4.88 -3.71 -20.38
N SER A 140 6.15 -3.72 -19.98
CA SER A 140 6.70 -4.75 -19.09
C SER A 140 6.02 -4.75 -17.71
N GLY A 141 6.18 -5.82 -16.95
CA GLY A 141 5.64 -5.90 -15.58
C GLY A 141 6.15 -4.77 -14.68
N GLY A 142 7.44 -4.45 -14.77
CA GLY A 142 8.04 -3.34 -14.01
C GLY A 142 7.48 -1.98 -14.41
N GLU A 143 7.27 -1.74 -15.71
CA GLU A 143 6.61 -0.51 -16.21
C GLU A 143 5.16 -0.42 -15.73
N GLN A 144 4.39 -1.52 -15.78
CA GLN A 144 3.02 -1.56 -15.26
C GLN A 144 2.97 -1.24 -13.76
N GLN A 145 3.92 -1.77 -12.98
CA GLN A 145 4.01 -1.47 -11.55
C GLN A 145 4.35 0.00 -11.29
N ARG A 146 5.25 0.60 -12.10
CA ARG A 146 5.53 2.03 -12.04
C ARG A 146 4.31 2.90 -12.38
N VAL A 147 3.46 2.48 -13.33
CA VAL A 147 2.17 3.15 -13.59
C VAL A 147 1.23 3.04 -12.38
N ALA A 148 1.12 1.86 -11.76
CA ALA A 148 0.30 1.67 -10.56
C ALA A 148 0.79 2.54 -9.40
N LEU A 149 2.11 2.64 -9.22
CA LEU A 149 2.74 3.51 -8.22
C LEU A 149 2.46 5.00 -8.52
N ALA A 150 2.63 5.43 -9.77
CA ALA A 150 2.30 6.81 -10.18
C ALA A 150 0.83 7.15 -9.90
N ARG A 151 -0.09 6.24 -10.20
CA ARG A 151 -1.52 6.39 -9.90
C ARG A 151 -1.80 6.49 -8.40
N ALA A 152 -1.10 5.73 -7.59
CA ALA A 152 -1.25 5.77 -6.13
C ALA A 152 -0.72 7.09 -5.53
N LEU A 153 0.33 7.66 -6.12
CA LEU A 153 1.06 8.82 -5.60
C LEU A 153 0.55 10.17 -6.12
N VAL A 154 -0.15 10.22 -7.26
CA VAL A 154 -0.51 11.48 -7.94
C VAL A 154 -1.35 12.42 -7.07
N ASN A 155 -2.10 11.88 -6.11
CA ASN A 155 -2.88 12.64 -5.14
C ASN A 155 -2.11 12.98 -3.86
N LYS A 156 -0.79 12.73 -3.81
CA LYS A 156 0.08 12.99 -2.65
C LYS A 156 -0.48 12.41 -1.34
N PRO A 157 -0.69 11.10 -1.27
CA PRO A 157 -1.27 10.48 -0.09
C PRO A 157 -0.36 10.65 1.13
N GLU A 158 -0.97 10.67 2.32
CA GLU A 158 -0.24 10.67 3.60
C GLU A 158 0.34 9.28 3.92
N ILE A 159 -0.33 8.23 3.42
CA ILE A 159 0.02 6.83 3.62
C ILE A 159 0.06 6.12 2.27
N LEU A 160 1.08 5.31 2.03
CA LEU A 160 1.17 4.41 0.89
C LEU A 160 1.19 2.96 1.38
N LEU A 161 0.16 2.20 1.02
CA LEU A 161 0.08 0.77 1.27
C LEU A 161 0.50 0.02 0.00
N ALA A 162 1.51 -0.82 0.08
CA ALA A 162 2.00 -1.62 -1.03
C ALA A 162 1.85 -3.12 -0.70
N ASP A 163 0.91 -3.78 -1.38
CA ASP A 163 0.62 -5.20 -1.20
C ASP A 163 1.39 -6.00 -2.24
N GLU A 164 2.44 -6.69 -1.81
CA GLU A 164 3.36 -7.48 -2.65
C GLU A 164 3.84 -6.70 -3.90
N PRO A 165 4.42 -5.49 -3.74
CA PRO A 165 4.68 -4.59 -4.86
C PRO A 165 5.73 -5.12 -5.85
N THR A 166 6.46 -6.18 -5.49
CA THR A 166 7.53 -6.79 -6.27
C THR A 166 7.25 -8.25 -6.65
N GLY A 167 6.11 -8.81 -6.25
CA GLY A 167 5.83 -10.24 -6.36
C GLY A 167 5.76 -10.81 -7.80
N ASN A 168 5.59 -9.95 -8.81
CA ASN A 168 5.52 -10.34 -10.22
C ASN A 168 6.67 -9.73 -11.05
N LEU A 169 7.76 -9.32 -10.41
CA LEU A 169 8.88 -8.62 -11.05
C LEU A 169 10.17 -9.42 -10.94
N ASP A 170 11.06 -9.23 -11.90
CA ASP A 170 12.44 -9.68 -11.80
C ASP A 170 13.21 -8.90 -10.71
N PRO A 171 14.38 -9.38 -10.25
CA PRO A 171 15.14 -8.75 -9.18
C PRO A 171 15.49 -7.29 -9.45
N LYS A 172 15.90 -6.95 -10.68
CA LYS A 172 16.28 -5.58 -11.04
C LYS A 172 15.09 -4.61 -10.92
N ASN A 173 13.95 -4.94 -11.53
CA ASN A 173 12.74 -4.14 -11.44
C ASN A 173 12.22 -4.06 -10.00
N SER A 174 12.35 -5.15 -9.22
CA SER A 174 11.99 -5.16 -7.79
C SER A 174 12.75 -4.10 -7.01
N TRP A 175 14.06 -4.01 -7.19
CA TRP A 175 14.90 -2.99 -6.55
C TRP A 175 14.56 -1.58 -7.00
N GLU A 176 14.25 -1.36 -8.27
CA GLU A 176 13.82 -0.04 -8.77
C GLU A 176 12.52 0.42 -8.08
N ILE A 177 11.54 -0.49 -7.93
CA ILE A 177 10.29 -0.18 -7.20
C ILE A 177 10.57 0.14 -5.73
N MET A 178 11.40 -0.65 -5.06
CA MET A 178 11.70 -0.41 -3.64
C MET A 178 12.44 0.90 -3.41
N ARG A 179 13.36 1.30 -4.29
CA ARG A 179 14.01 2.62 -4.27
C ARG A 179 12.99 3.76 -4.43
N LEU A 180 12.05 3.63 -5.37
CA LEU A 180 10.98 4.63 -5.54
C LEU A 180 10.12 4.74 -4.27
N LEU A 181 9.78 3.63 -3.61
CA LEU A 181 9.06 3.64 -2.34
C LEU A 181 9.86 4.33 -1.23
N GLU A 182 11.17 4.07 -1.17
CA GLU A 182 12.06 4.74 -0.21
C GLU A 182 12.15 6.26 -0.47
N ASP A 183 12.27 6.67 -1.72
CA ASP A 183 12.32 8.10 -2.09
C ASP A 183 11.00 8.83 -1.78
N VAL A 184 9.88 8.15 -1.92
CA VAL A 184 8.56 8.65 -1.50
C VAL A 184 8.49 8.80 0.01
N ASN A 185 9.03 7.84 0.75
CA ASN A 185 9.10 7.89 2.21
C ASN A 185 9.98 9.04 2.70
N LYS A 186 11.17 9.23 2.10
CA LYS A 186 12.07 10.36 2.42
C LYS A 186 11.39 11.73 2.24
N LYS A 187 10.35 11.82 1.39
CA LYS A 187 9.53 13.03 1.21
C LYS A 187 8.40 13.18 2.24
N GLY A 188 8.33 12.27 3.23
CA GLY A 188 7.42 12.34 4.37
C GLY A 188 6.16 11.48 4.27
N THR A 189 5.96 10.72 3.19
CA THR A 189 4.86 9.75 3.11
C THR A 189 5.16 8.55 4.02
N THR A 190 4.19 8.13 4.82
CA THR A 190 4.27 6.87 5.58
C THR A 190 4.12 5.70 4.61
N VAL A 191 5.06 4.76 4.60
CA VAL A 191 5.06 3.63 3.66
C VAL A 191 4.92 2.31 4.43
N VAL A 192 3.92 1.52 4.07
CA VAL A 192 3.70 0.18 4.61
C VAL A 192 3.78 -0.81 3.45
N VAL A 193 4.76 -1.68 3.48
CA VAL A 193 4.97 -2.71 2.46
C VAL A 193 4.64 -4.07 3.04
N VAL A 194 3.66 -4.73 2.48
CA VAL A 194 3.37 -6.14 2.76
C VAL A 194 4.13 -6.98 1.77
N THR A 195 4.98 -7.88 2.24
CA THR A 195 5.78 -8.75 1.35
C THR A 195 6.22 -10.04 2.04
N HIS A 196 6.53 -11.04 1.24
CA HIS A 196 7.22 -12.26 1.67
C HIS A 196 8.66 -12.34 1.10
N ASN A 197 9.15 -11.28 0.44
CA ASN A 197 10.50 -11.25 -0.14
C ASN A 197 11.55 -10.96 0.96
N LYS A 198 12.16 -12.04 1.47
CA LYS A 198 13.17 -12.01 2.52
C LYS A 198 14.40 -11.16 2.16
N GLU A 199 14.87 -11.27 0.92
CA GLU A 199 16.07 -10.56 0.46
C GLU A 199 15.89 -9.05 0.55
N ILE A 200 14.79 -8.53 0.02
CA ILE A 200 14.46 -7.09 0.06
C ILE A 200 14.36 -6.60 1.51
N VAL A 201 13.63 -7.33 2.36
CA VAL A 201 13.44 -6.95 3.76
C VAL A 201 14.78 -6.87 4.48
N ASN A 202 15.62 -7.92 4.33
CA ASN A 202 16.94 -8.01 4.99
C ASN A 202 17.93 -6.93 4.53
N MET A 203 17.89 -6.58 3.23
CA MET A 203 18.79 -5.55 2.69
C MET A 203 18.39 -4.13 3.05
N MET A 204 17.08 -3.83 3.12
CA MET A 204 16.61 -2.47 3.41
C MET A 204 16.71 -2.08 4.88
N LYS A 205 16.77 -3.01 5.81
CA LYS A 205 16.95 -2.79 7.26
C LYS A 205 16.00 -1.75 7.85
N LYS A 206 14.74 -1.80 7.44
CA LYS A 206 13.65 -0.96 7.99
C LYS A 206 12.97 -1.69 9.15
N ARG A 207 11.98 -1.05 9.78
CA ARG A 207 11.12 -1.71 10.77
C ARG A 207 10.38 -2.88 10.13
N VAL A 208 10.38 -4.03 10.79
CA VAL A 208 9.75 -5.27 10.32
C VAL A 208 8.78 -5.76 11.38
N ILE A 209 7.53 -5.96 10.98
CA ILE A 209 6.46 -6.53 11.80
C ILE A 209 6.12 -7.89 11.23
N THR A 210 6.28 -8.94 12.01
CA THR A 210 6.00 -10.31 11.60
C THR A 210 4.61 -10.73 12.07
N LEU A 211 3.77 -11.11 11.10
CA LEU A 211 2.42 -11.61 11.33
C LEU A 211 2.39 -13.13 11.16
N LYS A 212 1.94 -13.88 12.17
CA LYS A 212 1.76 -15.35 12.12
C LYS A 212 0.40 -15.72 12.68
N HIS A 213 -0.39 -16.49 11.94
CA HIS A 213 -1.72 -16.96 12.34
C HIS A 213 -2.66 -15.89 12.92
N GLY A 214 -2.59 -14.66 12.38
CA GLY A 214 -3.41 -13.53 12.80
C GLY A 214 -2.93 -12.78 14.03
N GLU A 215 -1.70 -13.03 14.49
CA GLU A 215 -1.06 -12.39 15.63
C GLU A 215 0.26 -11.72 15.21
N ILE A 216 0.65 -10.62 15.87
CA ILE A 216 1.99 -10.05 15.72
C ILE A 216 2.90 -10.83 16.67
N ILE A 217 3.93 -11.48 16.10
CA ILE A 217 4.91 -12.25 16.85
C ILE A 217 6.24 -11.52 17.03
N SER A 218 6.51 -10.49 16.21
CA SER A 218 7.72 -9.66 16.31
C SER A 218 7.45 -8.28 15.73
N ASP A 219 8.11 -7.26 16.30
CA ASP A 219 8.14 -5.86 15.82
C ASP A 219 9.53 -5.28 16.10
N GLU A 220 10.37 -5.24 15.07
CA GLU A 220 11.77 -4.87 15.17
C GLU A 220 12.07 -3.61 14.37
N GLN A 221 12.68 -2.59 14.99
CA GLN A 221 12.96 -1.28 14.38
C GLN A 221 13.97 -1.33 13.22
N LYS A 222 14.91 -2.29 13.24
CA LYS A 222 15.85 -2.59 12.16
C LYS A 222 15.92 -4.11 12.00
N GLY A 223 14.76 -4.68 11.70
CA GLY A 223 14.61 -6.12 11.66
C GLY A 223 15.07 -6.74 10.33
N GLY A 224 15.17 -8.06 10.37
CA GLY A 224 15.27 -8.92 9.21
C GLY A 224 14.02 -9.78 9.10
N TYR A 225 13.92 -10.54 8.04
CA TYR A 225 12.87 -11.54 7.90
C TYR A 225 13.18 -12.73 8.83
N ILE A 226 12.32 -12.99 9.79
CA ILE A 226 12.44 -14.17 10.66
C ILE A 226 11.82 -15.35 9.92
N ASP A 227 12.60 -16.44 9.76
CA ASP A 227 12.07 -17.69 9.23
C ASP A 227 11.08 -18.29 10.22
N GLU A 228 9.89 -18.55 9.75
CA GLU A 228 8.84 -19.21 10.52
C GLU A 228 9.02 -20.73 10.35
N ASP A 229 9.87 -21.38 11.17
CA ASP A 229 9.91 -22.84 11.29
C ASP A 229 8.64 -23.40 11.96
#